data_e38c860891113168f10e3c6ca33e87d0
#
_entry.id   e38c860891113168f10e3c6ca33e87d0
#
_cell.length_a   1.000
_cell.length_b   1.000
_cell.length_c   1.000
_cell.angle_alpha   90.00
_cell.angle_beta   90.00
_cell.angle_gamma   90.00
#
_symmetry.space_group_name_H-M   'P 1'
#
loop_
_entity.id
_entity.type
_entity.pdbx_description
1 polymer ?
#
loop_
_entity_poly.entity_id
_entity_poly.type
_entity_poly.pdbx_seq_one_letter_code
_entity_poly.pdbx_strand_id
1 'polypeptide(L)'
;QEITDFLKTLKGKEVFLFGTAGFGGSQEYFDKILSSVQKCLGASNTVIGTYMCQGKMPQSVRERYVKMKNSPLPIPNVDKMIENFDTAVSHPDETDLQKLKYAVAQCIKR
;
A
#
# COMPACT_ATOMS: atom_id res chain seq x y z
N GLN A 1 -9.87 -10.77 -6.23
CA GLN A 1 -9.21 -9.53 -6.59
C GLN A 1 -8.26 -9.74 -7.77
N GLU A 2 -8.22 -8.77 -8.65
CA GLU A 2 -7.48 -8.85 -9.90
C GLU A 2 -6.00 -9.16 -9.72
N ILE A 3 -5.33 -8.46 -8.80
CA ILE A 3 -3.88 -8.64 -8.61
C ILE A 3 -3.55 -10.02 -8.05
N THR A 4 -4.33 -10.51 -7.10
CA THR A 4 -4.06 -11.83 -6.52
C THR A 4 -4.33 -12.94 -7.52
N ASP A 5 -5.35 -12.81 -8.35
CA ASP A 5 -5.64 -13.76 -9.42
C ASP A 5 -4.53 -13.78 -10.46
N PHE A 6 -4.03 -12.60 -10.84
CA PHE A 6 -2.92 -12.49 -11.77
C PHE A 6 -1.66 -13.16 -11.21
N LEU A 7 -1.33 -12.92 -9.93
CA LEU A 7 -0.14 -13.48 -9.31
C LEU A 7 -0.16 -15.01 -9.28
N LYS A 8 -1.32 -15.61 -9.15
CA LYS A 8 -1.47 -17.07 -9.19
C LYS A 8 -1.11 -17.69 -10.54
N THR A 9 -1.12 -16.88 -11.60
CA THR A 9 -0.79 -17.36 -12.94
C THR A 9 0.71 -17.37 -13.22
N LEU A 10 1.51 -16.71 -12.39
CA LEU A 10 2.95 -16.57 -12.63
C LEU A 10 3.70 -17.83 -12.20
N LYS A 11 4.67 -18.23 -13.01
CA LYS A 11 5.51 -19.39 -12.73
C LYS A 11 6.96 -19.10 -13.15
N GLY A 12 7.89 -19.37 -12.25
CA GLY A 12 9.31 -19.23 -12.53
C GLY A 12 9.76 -17.79 -12.79
N LYS A 13 9.13 -16.82 -12.16
CA LYS A 13 9.40 -15.41 -12.41
C LYS A 13 10.13 -14.76 -11.23
N GLU A 14 10.95 -13.77 -11.56
CA GLU A 14 11.45 -12.83 -10.56
C GLU A 14 10.47 -11.66 -10.51
N VAL A 15 10.00 -11.33 -9.31
CA VAL A 15 8.90 -10.37 -9.13
C VAL A 15 9.33 -9.27 -8.16
N PHE A 16 9.09 -8.02 -8.55
CA PHE A 16 9.20 -6.88 -7.66
C PHE A 16 7.78 -6.40 -7.34
N LEU A 17 7.41 -6.40 -6.06
CA LEU A 17 6.08 -5.97 -5.62
C LEU A 17 6.12 -4.55 -5.11
N PHE A 18 5.23 -3.71 -5.60
CA PHE A 18 5.10 -2.35 -5.10
C PHE A 18 3.64 -1.92 -5.10
N GLY A 19 3.34 -0.95 -4.28
CA GLY A 19 1.98 -0.45 -4.22
C GLY A 19 1.84 0.72 -3.27
N THR A 20 0.60 1.16 -3.10
CA THR A 20 0.26 2.26 -2.20
C THR A 20 -0.79 1.81 -1.21
N ALA A 21 -0.82 2.47 -0.06
CA ALA A 21 -1.85 2.25 0.95
C ALA A 21 -2.17 3.58 1.64
N GLY A 22 -3.44 3.77 1.97
CA GLY A 22 -3.89 5.04 2.58
C GLY A 22 -3.32 5.28 3.96
N PHE A 23 -3.13 4.22 4.76
CA PHE A 23 -2.54 4.32 6.09
C PHE A 23 -1.02 4.20 5.97
N GLY A 24 -0.37 5.31 5.62
CA GLY A 24 1.06 5.34 5.46
C GLY A 24 1.79 5.56 6.78
N GLY A 25 3.13 5.50 6.72
CA GLY A 25 3.99 5.79 7.85
C GLY A 25 4.25 4.63 8.79
N SER A 26 3.62 3.46 8.59
CA SER A 26 3.87 2.27 9.39
C SER A 26 4.44 1.16 8.51
N GLN A 27 5.70 0.82 8.75
CA GLN A 27 6.33 -0.30 8.05
C GLN A 27 5.61 -1.62 8.35
N GLU A 28 5.16 -1.78 9.58
CA GLU A 28 4.42 -2.97 9.99
C GLU A 28 3.15 -3.17 9.16
N TYR A 29 2.40 -2.08 8.92
CA TYR A 29 1.19 -2.14 8.11
C TYR A 29 1.51 -2.52 6.66
N PHE A 30 2.54 -1.91 6.09
CA PHE A 30 2.98 -2.23 4.73
C PHE A 30 3.43 -3.69 4.62
N ASP A 31 4.14 -4.18 5.63
CA ASP A 31 4.62 -5.57 5.64
C ASP A 31 3.46 -6.56 5.67
N LYS A 32 2.39 -6.25 6.39
CA LYS A 32 1.19 -7.11 6.40
C LYS A 32 0.54 -7.21 5.03
N ILE A 33 0.44 -6.08 4.33
CA ILE A 33 -0.13 -6.05 2.98
C ILE A 33 0.74 -6.89 2.04
N LEU A 34 2.05 -6.68 2.08
CA LEU A 34 2.98 -7.40 1.22
C LEU A 34 2.96 -8.89 1.50
N SER A 35 2.90 -9.30 2.77
CA SER A 35 2.81 -10.71 3.13
C SER A 35 1.56 -11.37 2.58
N SER A 36 0.43 -10.67 2.65
CA SER A 36 -0.83 -11.19 2.11
C SER A 36 -0.76 -11.39 0.61
N VAL A 37 -0.13 -10.45 -0.09
CA VAL A 37 0.02 -10.53 -1.55
C VAL A 37 1.00 -11.65 -1.93
N GLN A 38 2.11 -11.76 -1.21
CA GLN A 38 3.12 -12.77 -1.50
C GLN A 38 2.58 -14.20 -1.36
N LYS A 39 1.63 -14.42 -0.48
CA LYS A 39 1.00 -15.74 -0.33
C LYS A 39 0.30 -16.22 -1.60
N CYS A 40 -0.03 -15.30 -2.50
CA CYS A 40 -0.69 -15.64 -3.77
C CYS A 40 0.30 -16.06 -4.84
N LEU A 41 1.61 -15.84 -4.64
CA LEU A 41 2.63 -16.28 -5.58
C LEU A 41 2.97 -17.75 -5.34
N GLY A 42 3.09 -18.50 -6.43
CA GLY A 42 3.54 -19.88 -6.34
C GLY A 42 5.01 -19.95 -5.91
N ALA A 43 5.41 -21.11 -5.37
CA ALA A 43 6.75 -21.32 -4.84
C ALA A 43 7.85 -21.22 -5.89
N SER A 44 7.51 -21.33 -7.18
CA SER A 44 8.50 -21.22 -8.27
C SER A 44 8.94 -19.79 -8.54
N ASN A 45 8.26 -18.81 -7.97
CA ASN A 45 8.57 -17.39 -8.18
C ASN A 45 9.46 -16.87 -7.06
N THR A 46 10.30 -15.89 -7.39
CA THR A 46 11.19 -15.25 -6.43
C THR A 46 10.82 -13.77 -6.30
N VAL A 47 10.57 -13.31 -5.08
CA VAL A 47 10.36 -11.88 -4.82
C VAL A 47 11.74 -11.25 -4.65
N ILE A 48 12.14 -10.43 -5.62
CA ILE A 48 13.47 -9.81 -5.62
C ILE A 48 13.51 -8.50 -4.86
N GLY A 49 12.34 -7.93 -4.57
CA GLY A 49 12.26 -6.71 -3.77
C GLY A 49 10.84 -6.23 -3.64
N THR A 50 10.62 -5.30 -2.72
CA THR A 50 9.31 -4.73 -2.44
C THR A 50 9.44 -3.25 -2.15
N TYR A 51 8.36 -2.50 -2.41
CA TYR A 51 8.28 -1.10 -2.03
C TYR A 51 6.83 -0.71 -1.79
N MET A 52 6.57 -0.01 -0.71
CA MET A 52 5.23 0.52 -0.40
C MET A 52 5.36 1.98 -0.01
N CYS A 53 4.38 2.77 -0.38
CA CYS A 53 4.28 4.15 0.05
C CYS A 53 2.82 4.51 0.31
N GLN A 54 2.60 5.69 0.88
CA GLN A 54 1.26 6.19 1.11
C GLN A 54 0.60 6.57 -0.21
N GLY A 55 -0.71 6.42 -0.31
CA GLY A 55 -1.47 6.78 -1.50
C GLY A 55 -2.80 7.42 -1.14
N LYS A 56 -3.30 8.24 -2.06
CA LYS A 56 -4.57 8.93 -1.89
C LYS A 56 -5.73 7.95 -1.86
N MET A 57 -6.63 8.15 -0.90
CA MET A 57 -7.87 7.38 -0.80
C MET A 57 -9.03 8.11 -1.50
N PRO A 58 -10.09 7.38 -1.93
CA PRO A 58 -11.27 8.01 -2.49
C PRO A 58 -11.95 8.94 -1.49
N GLN A 59 -12.54 10.04 -1.98
CA GLN A 59 -13.23 11.03 -1.15
C GLN A 59 -14.34 10.40 -0.29
N SER A 60 -14.98 9.35 -0.78
CA SER A 60 -16.02 8.64 -0.04
C SER A 60 -15.53 8.10 1.31
N VAL A 61 -14.25 7.79 1.42
CA VAL A 61 -13.66 7.33 2.68
C VAL A 61 -13.65 8.47 3.69
N ARG A 62 -13.26 9.68 3.27
CA ARG A 62 -13.26 10.85 4.16
C ARG A 62 -14.66 11.19 4.63
N GLU A 63 -15.63 11.13 3.73
CA GLU A 63 -17.03 11.37 4.07
C GLU A 63 -17.52 10.40 5.13
N ARG A 64 -17.12 9.14 5.03
CA ARG A 64 -17.46 8.14 6.03
C ARG A 64 -16.84 8.48 7.38
N TYR A 65 -15.58 8.91 7.41
CA TYR A 65 -14.91 9.32 8.65
C TYR A 65 -15.60 10.51 9.30
N VAL A 66 -16.01 11.49 8.51
CA VAL A 66 -16.73 12.67 9.03
C VAL A 66 -18.06 12.26 9.64
N LYS A 67 -18.78 11.34 9.00
CA LYS A 67 -20.05 10.83 9.56
C LYS A 67 -19.81 10.10 10.89
N MET A 68 -18.72 9.35 10.99
CA MET A 68 -18.36 8.66 12.22
C MET A 68 -18.05 9.64 13.34
N LYS A 69 -17.37 10.75 13.01
CA LYS A 69 -17.05 11.79 13.98
C LYS A 69 -18.31 12.45 14.54
N ASN A 70 -19.32 12.66 13.69
CA ASN A 70 -20.57 13.32 14.05
C ASN A 70 -21.61 12.36 14.64
N SER A 71 -21.25 11.10 14.81
CA SER A 71 -22.13 10.09 15.39
C SER A 71 -22.34 10.35 16.89
N PRO A 72 -23.53 9.99 17.46
CA PRO A 72 -23.77 10.08 18.90
C PRO A 72 -22.81 9.23 19.73
N LEU A 73 -22.24 8.18 19.13
CA LEU A 73 -21.25 7.33 19.76
C LEU A 73 -19.92 7.52 19.04
N PRO A 74 -19.11 8.52 19.47
CA PRO A 74 -17.85 8.82 18.76
C PRO A 74 -16.91 7.62 18.76
N ILE A 75 -16.31 7.37 17.60
CA ILE A 75 -15.33 6.30 17.45
C ILE A 75 -13.95 6.86 17.80
N PRO A 76 -13.18 6.19 18.69
CA PRO A 76 -11.85 6.66 19.03
C PRO A 76 -10.96 6.77 17.80
N ASN A 77 -10.08 7.78 17.80
CA ASN A 77 -9.09 7.99 16.74
C ASN A 77 -9.64 8.43 15.38
N VAL A 78 -10.93 8.78 15.28
CA VAL A 78 -11.48 9.21 13.99
C VAL A 78 -10.81 10.50 13.49
N ASP A 79 -10.42 11.39 14.39
CA ASP A 79 -9.71 12.63 14.01
C ASP A 79 -8.35 12.30 13.41
N LYS A 80 -7.65 11.30 13.94
CA LYS A 80 -6.38 10.85 13.38
C LYS A 80 -6.58 10.19 12.01
N MET A 81 -7.69 9.51 11.82
CA MET A 81 -8.02 8.89 10.52
C MET A 81 -8.23 9.96 9.46
N ILE A 82 -8.94 11.06 9.81
CA ILE A 82 -9.16 12.17 8.90
C ILE A 82 -7.83 12.88 8.59
N GLU A 83 -7.02 13.12 9.61
CA GLU A 83 -5.70 13.73 9.44
C GLU A 83 -4.82 12.87 8.52
N ASN A 84 -4.82 11.56 8.71
CA ASN A 84 -4.08 10.64 7.85
C ASN A 84 -4.58 10.69 6.41
N PHE A 85 -5.90 10.76 6.22
CA PHE A 85 -6.49 10.90 4.89
C PHE A 85 -5.97 12.17 4.21
N ASP A 86 -5.99 13.29 4.94
CA ASP A 86 -5.57 14.58 4.38
C ASP A 86 -4.08 14.57 4.03
N THR A 87 -3.25 13.92 4.85
CA THR A 87 -1.83 13.73 4.55
C THR A 87 -1.63 12.89 3.30
N ALA A 88 -2.45 11.88 3.11
CA ALA A 88 -2.32 10.96 1.99
C ALA A 88 -2.72 11.58 0.64
N VAL A 89 -3.44 12.69 0.64
CA VAL A 89 -3.96 13.32 -0.59
C VAL A 89 -2.85 13.64 -1.59
N SER A 90 -1.66 14.04 -1.11
CA SER A 90 -0.55 14.39 -1.98
C SER A 90 0.38 13.21 -2.31
N HIS A 91 0.03 12.01 -1.87
CA HIS A 91 0.85 10.82 -2.11
C HIS A 91 0.20 9.89 -3.15
N PRO A 92 0.98 9.15 -3.94
CA PRO A 92 2.43 9.24 -3.93
C PRO A 92 2.93 10.56 -4.55
N ASP A 93 4.01 11.08 -4.01
CA ASP A 93 4.63 12.30 -4.52
C ASP A 93 5.90 11.97 -5.30
N GLU A 94 6.60 13.01 -5.77
CA GLU A 94 7.84 12.83 -6.54
C GLU A 94 8.88 12.05 -5.73
N THR A 95 9.00 12.32 -4.44
CA THR A 95 9.94 11.62 -3.57
C THR A 95 9.62 10.14 -3.48
N ASP A 96 8.35 9.79 -3.34
CA ASP A 96 7.90 8.39 -3.32
C ASP A 96 8.28 7.67 -4.61
N LEU A 97 8.08 8.32 -5.76
CA LEU A 97 8.39 7.75 -7.05
C LEU A 97 9.89 7.57 -7.27
N GLN A 98 10.70 8.52 -6.80
CA GLN A 98 12.14 8.41 -6.86
C GLN A 98 12.66 7.25 -6.01
N LYS A 99 12.09 7.06 -4.82
CA LYS A 99 12.43 5.92 -3.95
C LYS A 99 12.07 4.60 -4.59
N LEU A 100 10.92 4.52 -5.26
CA LEU A 100 10.52 3.33 -5.99
C LEU A 100 11.51 3.03 -7.12
N LYS A 101 11.85 4.03 -7.90
CA LYS A 101 12.81 3.90 -9.00
C LYS A 101 14.15 3.37 -8.49
N TYR A 102 14.63 3.92 -7.39
CA TYR A 102 15.89 3.48 -6.78
C TYR A 102 15.80 2.02 -6.32
N ALA A 103 14.71 1.67 -5.63
CA ALA A 103 14.51 0.32 -5.12
C ALA A 103 14.51 -0.73 -6.25
N VAL A 104 13.82 -0.43 -7.35
CA VAL A 104 13.79 -1.32 -8.51
C VAL A 104 15.17 -1.46 -9.13
N ALA A 105 15.87 -0.34 -9.29
CA ALA A 105 17.21 -0.33 -9.88
C ALA A 105 18.20 -1.18 -9.08
N GLN A 106 18.10 -1.15 -7.75
CA GLN A 106 18.96 -1.97 -6.90
C GLN A 106 18.70 -3.48 -7.08
N CYS A 107 17.46 -3.85 -7.32
CA CYS A 107 17.08 -5.26 -7.47
C CYS A 107 17.50 -5.86 -8.81
N ILE A 108 17.49 -5.07 -9.88
CA ILE A 108 17.85 -5.55 -11.21
C ILE A 108 19.31 -5.32 -11.58
N LYS A 109 20.04 -4.65 -10.73
CA LYS A 109 21.48 -4.40 -10.92
C LYS A 109 22.27 -5.62 -10.50
N ARG A 110 22.79 -6.34 -11.46
CA ARG A 110 23.54 -7.57 -11.24
C ARG A 110 24.92 -7.50 -11.83
#